data_4e3d59eaf26b028771a34e1c982e1eb5
#
_entry.id   4e3d59eaf26b028771a34e1c982e1eb5
#
_cell.length_a   1.000
_cell.length_b   1.000
_cell.length_c   1.000
_cell.angle_alpha   90.00
_cell.angle_beta   90.00
_cell.angle_gamma   90.00
#
_symmetry.space_group_name_H-M   'P 1'
#
loop_
_entity.id
_entity.type
_entity.pdbx_description
1 polymer ?
#
loop_
_entity_poly.entity_id
_entity_poly.type
_entity_poly.pdbx_seq_one_letter_code
_entity_poly.pdbx_strand_id
1 'polypeptide(L)'
;MKGFRRVILVTGTPGVGKTTVSRSLASKLDAVYISLAELVERERLITGVDKARGTLIADTDKVSKRMQEIIKSSECDVIVDGHYAVDVVPPKDVHLVFVLRRDPSELKNIMENRGFKERKLWENLAAEILDVCLWDAVSACGSDKVCEIDVSGKRIEEVVEDIILMLERRKKCRVGIVDWLGKLEGEGRLHEFLKSF
;
A
#
# COMPACT_ATOMS: atom_id res chain seq x y z
N MET A 1 2.14 30.48 -8.91
CA MET A 1 3.29 29.72 -8.38
C MET A 1 3.01 28.26 -8.70
N LYS A 2 3.83 27.58 -9.54
CA LYS A 2 3.71 26.12 -9.73
C LYS A 2 4.06 25.48 -8.38
N GLY A 3 3.08 24.85 -7.72
CA GLY A 3 3.30 24.12 -6.49
C GLY A 3 4.29 22.99 -6.72
N PHE A 4 5.09 22.65 -5.71
CA PHE A 4 5.99 21.50 -5.77
C PHE A 4 5.13 20.25 -5.98
N ARG A 5 5.32 19.56 -7.12
CA ARG A 5 4.69 18.29 -7.41
C ARG A 5 5.13 17.24 -6.37
N ARG A 6 4.17 16.61 -5.71
CA ARG A 6 4.41 15.53 -4.74
C ARG A 6 4.19 14.18 -5.39
N VAL A 7 5.04 13.21 -5.08
CA VAL A 7 4.82 11.79 -5.39
C VAL A 7 4.45 11.10 -4.09
N ILE A 8 3.23 10.60 -4.02
CA ILE A 8 2.63 10.01 -2.83
C ILE A 8 2.40 8.54 -3.10
N LEU A 9 2.98 7.67 -2.28
CA LEU A 9 2.77 6.24 -2.37
C LEU A 9 1.71 5.80 -1.35
N VAL A 10 0.81 4.92 -1.77
CA VAL A 10 -0.15 4.24 -0.90
C VAL A 10 0.11 2.75 -1.01
N THR A 11 0.64 2.18 0.05
CA THR A 11 1.01 0.76 0.12
C THR A 11 0.30 0.06 1.29
N GLY A 12 0.54 -1.23 1.45
CA GLY A 12 -0.08 -2.10 2.46
C GLY A 12 -0.51 -3.41 1.84
N THR A 13 -0.89 -4.35 2.65
CA THR A 13 -1.29 -5.70 2.26
C THR A 13 -2.45 -5.69 1.24
N PRO A 14 -2.54 -6.66 0.30
CA PRO A 14 -3.73 -6.82 -0.54
C PRO A 14 -5.01 -6.88 0.29
N GLY A 15 -6.04 -6.13 -0.09
CA GLY A 15 -7.34 -6.13 0.62
C GLY A 15 -7.55 -5.00 1.65
N VAL A 16 -6.50 -4.30 2.11
CA VAL A 16 -6.64 -3.23 3.12
C VAL A 16 -7.40 -1.99 2.63
N GLY A 17 -7.59 -1.81 1.31
CA GLY A 17 -8.37 -0.69 0.77
C GLY A 17 -7.57 0.35 0.00
N LYS A 18 -6.31 0.08 -0.35
CA LYS A 18 -5.42 1.00 -1.07
C LYS A 18 -6.07 1.70 -2.27
N THR A 19 -6.60 0.92 -3.20
CA THR A 19 -7.20 1.42 -4.45
C THR A 19 -8.33 2.42 -4.20
N THR A 20 -9.22 2.11 -3.25
CA THR A 20 -10.35 3.00 -2.93
C THR A 20 -9.86 4.30 -2.30
N VAL A 21 -8.92 4.21 -1.35
CA VAL A 21 -8.31 5.38 -0.70
C VAL A 21 -7.56 6.23 -1.73
N SER A 22 -6.73 5.60 -2.57
CA SER A 22 -5.90 6.31 -3.55
C SER A 22 -6.73 7.03 -4.61
N ARG A 23 -7.80 6.41 -5.12
CA ARG A 23 -8.70 7.05 -6.09
C ARG A 23 -9.44 8.24 -5.46
N SER A 24 -9.96 8.08 -4.24
CA SER A 24 -10.61 9.18 -3.52
C SER A 24 -9.65 10.33 -3.22
N LEU A 25 -8.42 10.01 -2.80
CA LEU A 25 -7.37 11.00 -2.55
C LEU A 25 -6.98 11.75 -3.82
N ALA A 26 -6.79 11.02 -4.93
CA ALA A 26 -6.46 11.61 -6.23
C ALA A 26 -7.54 12.60 -6.72
N SER A 27 -8.81 12.21 -6.57
CA SER A 27 -9.94 13.08 -6.90
C SER A 27 -9.97 14.36 -6.05
N LYS A 28 -9.67 14.26 -4.74
CA LYS A 28 -9.67 15.42 -3.84
C LYS A 28 -8.48 16.38 -4.07
N LEU A 29 -7.34 15.84 -4.54
CA LEU A 29 -6.12 16.62 -4.75
C LEU A 29 -5.93 17.06 -6.21
N ASP A 30 -6.85 16.70 -7.11
CA ASP A 30 -6.69 16.88 -8.57
C ASP A 30 -5.35 16.30 -9.07
N ALA A 31 -5.05 15.08 -8.62
CA ALA A 31 -3.78 14.39 -8.82
C ALA A 31 -3.90 13.27 -9.87
N VAL A 32 -2.79 12.95 -10.52
CA VAL A 32 -2.69 11.73 -11.36
C VAL A 32 -2.72 10.49 -10.46
N TYR A 33 -3.64 9.58 -10.74
CA TYR A 33 -3.72 8.28 -10.08
C TYR A 33 -3.10 7.17 -10.92
N ILE A 34 -2.25 6.35 -10.31
CA ILE A 34 -1.59 5.21 -10.94
C ILE A 34 -1.77 3.98 -10.06
N SER A 35 -2.47 2.98 -10.59
CA SER A 35 -2.45 1.62 -10.04
C SER A 35 -1.31 0.84 -10.67
N LEU A 36 -0.36 0.37 -9.88
CA LEU A 36 0.75 -0.44 -10.41
C LEU A 36 0.25 -1.75 -11.04
N ALA A 37 -0.77 -2.36 -10.45
CA ALA A 37 -1.35 -3.59 -11.00
C ALA A 37 -1.95 -3.34 -12.39
N GLU A 38 -2.76 -2.27 -12.55
CA GLU A 38 -3.35 -1.89 -13.84
C GLU A 38 -2.28 -1.48 -14.87
N LEU A 39 -1.23 -0.77 -14.42
CA LEU A 39 -0.12 -0.37 -15.27
C LEU A 39 0.64 -1.58 -15.83
N VAL A 40 1.00 -2.52 -14.96
CA VAL A 40 1.72 -3.75 -15.33
C VAL A 40 0.92 -4.59 -16.33
N GLU A 41 -0.37 -4.74 -16.10
CA GLU A 41 -1.26 -5.51 -16.97
C GLU A 41 -1.45 -4.81 -18.33
N ARG A 42 -1.78 -3.52 -18.33
CA ARG A 42 -2.04 -2.74 -19.54
C ARG A 42 -0.82 -2.64 -20.46
N GLU A 43 0.36 -2.41 -19.88
CA GLU A 43 1.60 -2.21 -20.64
C GLU A 43 2.43 -3.52 -20.75
N ARG A 44 1.91 -4.64 -20.23
CA ARG A 44 2.55 -5.97 -20.25
C ARG A 44 3.96 -5.97 -19.67
N LEU A 45 4.15 -5.23 -18.56
CA LEU A 45 5.43 -5.12 -17.86
C LEU A 45 5.64 -6.34 -16.94
N ILE A 46 5.72 -7.53 -17.54
CA ILE A 46 5.80 -8.81 -16.84
C ILE A 46 7.04 -9.60 -17.28
N THR A 47 7.60 -10.39 -16.36
CA THR A 47 8.67 -11.36 -16.61
C THR A 47 8.13 -12.78 -16.73
N GLY A 48 6.95 -13.06 -16.19
CA GLY A 48 6.35 -14.39 -16.21
C GLY A 48 5.05 -14.48 -15.46
N VAL A 49 4.62 -15.72 -15.22
CA VAL A 49 3.40 -16.04 -14.48
C VAL A 49 3.75 -17.03 -13.38
N ASP A 50 3.43 -16.71 -12.14
CA ASP A 50 3.46 -17.66 -11.04
C ASP A 50 2.22 -18.57 -11.17
N LYS A 51 2.43 -19.77 -11.72
CA LYS A 51 1.36 -20.75 -11.93
C LYS A 51 0.75 -21.26 -10.62
N ALA A 52 1.52 -21.31 -9.55
CA ALA A 52 1.07 -21.78 -8.25
C ALA A 52 0.11 -20.79 -7.59
N ARG A 53 0.37 -19.49 -7.76
CA ARG A 53 -0.46 -18.39 -7.23
C ARG A 53 -1.46 -17.83 -8.24
N GLY A 54 -1.32 -18.20 -9.52
CA GLY A 54 -2.13 -17.64 -10.61
C GLY A 54 -1.96 -16.13 -10.77
N THR A 55 -0.74 -15.62 -10.52
CA THR A 55 -0.44 -14.17 -10.55
C THR A 55 0.63 -13.84 -11.57
N LEU A 56 0.54 -12.64 -12.16
CA LEU A 56 1.58 -12.10 -13.03
C LEU A 56 2.79 -11.69 -12.19
N ILE A 57 3.99 -11.98 -12.67
CA ILE A 57 5.24 -11.52 -12.07
C ILE A 57 5.64 -10.25 -12.79
N ALA A 58 5.60 -9.11 -12.07
CA ALA A 58 5.98 -7.82 -12.62
C ALA A 58 7.49 -7.76 -12.90
N ASP A 59 7.86 -7.09 -13.99
CA ASP A 59 9.24 -6.71 -14.30
C ASP A 59 9.54 -5.38 -13.58
N THR A 60 10.09 -5.48 -12.38
CA THR A 60 10.32 -4.30 -11.51
C THR A 60 11.19 -3.25 -12.17
N ASP A 61 12.17 -3.64 -12.99
CA ASP A 61 13.05 -2.70 -13.69
C ASP A 61 12.29 -1.91 -14.75
N LYS A 62 11.45 -2.58 -15.55
CA LYS A 62 10.61 -1.91 -16.54
C LYS A 62 9.55 -1.02 -15.89
N VAL A 63 8.91 -1.52 -14.81
CA VAL A 63 7.93 -0.73 -14.05
C VAL A 63 8.60 0.51 -13.47
N SER A 64 9.80 0.40 -12.88
CA SER A 64 10.53 1.54 -12.32
C SER A 64 10.88 2.58 -13.40
N LYS A 65 11.38 2.15 -14.55
CA LYS A 65 11.64 3.06 -15.68
C LYS A 65 10.37 3.80 -16.12
N ARG A 66 9.27 3.04 -16.25
CA ARG A 66 7.98 3.61 -16.66
C ARG A 66 7.43 4.60 -15.65
N MET A 67 7.56 4.29 -14.37
CA MET A 67 7.18 5.19 -13.27
C MET A 67 7.98 6.49 -13.30
N GLN A 68 9.29 6.44 -13.55
CA GLN A 68 10.12 7.63 -13.68
C GLN A 68 9.69 8.52 -14.85
N GLU A 69 9.33 7.93 -16.00
CA GLU A 69 8.79 8.67 -17.15
C GLU A 69 7.49 9.39 -16.79
N ILE A 70 6.53 8.68 -16.20
CA ILE A 70 5.24 9.23 -15.78
C ILE A 70 5.44 10.36 -14.77
N ILE A 71 6.26 10.12 -13.76
CA ILE A 71 6.58 11.13 -12.75
C ILE A 71 7.22 12.37 -13.40
N LYS A 72 8.16 12.22 -14.31
CA LYS A 72 8.82 13.35 -14.99
C LYS A 72 7.86 14.17 -15.86
N SER A 73 6.94 13.51 -16.54
CA SER A 73 5.97 14.17 -17.44
C SER A 73 4.76 14.78 -16.74
N SER A 74 4.50 14.40 -15.46
CA SER A 74 3.35 14.91 -14.72
C SER A 74 3.56 16.36 -14.28
N GLU A 75 2.52 17.18 -14.39
CA GLU A 75 2.52 18.58 -13.95
C GLU A 75 1.86 18.79 -12.57
N CYS A 76 1.11 17.81 -12.09
CA CYS A 76 0.43 17.80 -10.80
C CYS A 76 0.95 16.67 -9.90
N ASP A 77 0.39 16.56 -8.70
CA ASP A 77 0.70 15.47 -7.75
C ASP A 77 0.44 14.10 -8.40
N VAL A 78 1.23 13.11 -8.01
CA VAL A 78 1.11 11.72 -8.48
C VAL A 78 0.87 10.81 -7.30
N ILE A 79 -0.23 10.06 -7.33
CA ILE A 79 -0.58 9.06 -6.33
C ILE A 79 -0.38 7.68 -6.92
N VAL A 80 0.48 6.89 -6.31
CA VAL A 80 0.82 5.53 -6.76
C VAL A 80 0.27 4.51 -5.77
N ASP A 81 -0.58 3.61 -6.25
CA ASP A 81 -1.17 2.50 -5.48
C ASP A 81 -0.50 1.18 -5.84
N GLY A 82 0.06 0.51 -4.86
CA GLY A 82 0.62 -0.83 -5.03
C GLY A 82 1.35 -1.34 -3.79
N HIS A 83 1.31 -2.66 -3.55
CA HIS A 83 1.98 -3.26 -2.40
C HIS A 83 3.52 -3.24 -2.53
N TYR A 84 4.05 -3.12 -3.75
CA TYR A 84 5.48 -2.99 -4.05
C TYR A 84 5.84 -1.59 -4.62
N ALA A 85 5.04 -0.56 -4.31
CA ALA A 85 5.26 0.79 -4.83
C ALA A 85 6.64 1.35 -4.42
N VAL A 86 7.12 1.00 -3.24
CA VAL A 86 8.42 1.42 -2.71
C VAL A 86 9.61 0.80 -3.45
N ASP A 87 9.41 -0.32 -4.15
CA ASP A 87 10.45 -1.01 -4.91
C ASP A 87 10.65 -0.40 -6.30
N VAL A 88 9.62 0.26 -6.84
CA VAL A 88 9.61 0.74 -8.23
C VAL A 88 9.64 2.26 -8.36
N VAL A 89 9.40 3.01 -7.29
CA VAL A 89 9.55 4.46 -7.25
C VAL A 89 10.79 4.85 -6.48
N PRO A 90 11.77 5.54 -7.11
CA PRO A 90 13.00 5.91 -6.42
C PRO A 90 12.73 6.75 -5.16
N PRO A 91 13.34 6.42 -4.00
CA PRO A 91 13.06 7.09 -2.71
C PRO A 91 13.29 8.60 -2.74
N LYS A 92 14.21 9.08 -3.59
CA LYS A 92 14.49 10.52 -3.77
C LYS A 92 13.31 11.28 -4.38
N ASP A 93 12.46 10.61 -5.15
CA ASP A 93 11.31 11.20 -5.82
C ASP A 93 10.05 11.13 -4.94
N VAL A 94 10.07 10.31 -3.88
CA VAL A 94 8.94 10.11 -2.96
C VAL A 94 8.83 11.25 -1.96
N HIS A 95 7.62 11.84 -1.88
CA HIS A 95 7.28 12.84 -0.87
C HIS A 95 6.88 12.16 0.46
N LEU A 96 5.86 11.34 0.45
CA LEU A 96 5.40 10.52 1.59
C LEU A 96 4.90 9.15 1.11
N VAL A 97 5.02 8.16 2.00
CA VAL A 97 4.47 6.82 1.85
C VAL A 97 3.40 6.61 2.93
N PHE A 98 2.17 6.32 2.53
CA PHE A 98 1.10 5.93 3.43
C PHE A 98 0.96 4.42 3.42
N VAL A 99 1.24 3.79 4.57
CA VAL A 99 1.07 2.35 4.77
C VAL A 99 -0.27 2.11 5.45
N LEU A 100 -1.23 1.58 4.70
CA LEU A 100 -2.55 1.26 5.23
C LEU A 100 -2.50 -0.09 5.95
N ARG A 101 -2.99 -0.09 7.18
CA ARG A 101 -3.06 -1.26 8.06
C ARG A 101 -4.52 -1.61 8.36
N ARG A 102 -4.82 -2.88 8.46
CA ARG A 102 -6.19 -3.33 8.78
C ARG A 102 -6.15 -4.49 9.75
N ASP A 103 -7.09 -4.47 10.70
CA ASP A 103 -7.30 -5.58 11.63
C ASP A 103 -7.36 -6.93 10.88
N PRO A 104 -6.57 -7.94 11.30
CA PRO A 104 -6.49 -9.23 10.60
C PRO A 104 -7.84 -9.95 10.45
N SER A 105 -8.76 -9.78 11.40
CA SER A 105 -10.10 -10.39 11.31
C SER A 105 -10.95 -9.70 10.24
N GLU A 106 -10.91 -8.36 10.16
CA GLU A 106 -11.58 -7.61 9.07
C GLU A 106 -10.96 -7.96 7.72
N LEU A 107 -9.62 -7.99 7.66
CA LEU A 107 -8.89 -8.28 6.43
C LEU A 107 -9.21 -9.69 5.90
N LYS A 108 -9.26 -10.69 6.80
CA LYS A 108 -9.65 -12.06 6.48
C LYS A 108 -11.04 -12.09 5.82
N ASN A 109 -12.03 -11.48 6.45
CA ASN A 109 -13.40 -11.43 5.91
C ASN A 109 -13.45 -10.77 4.53
N ILE A 110 -12.72 -9.67 4.33
CA ILE A 110 -12.64 -8.99 3.02
C ILE A 110 -12.02 -9.89 1.95
N MET A 111 -10.95 -10.59 2.29
CA MET A 111 -10.26 -11.47 1.36
C MET A 111 -11.11 -12.70 1.00
N GLU A 112 -11.75 -13.33 1.98
CA GLU A 112 -12.67 -14.47 1.76
C GLU A 112 -13.82 -14.06 0.83
N ASN A 113 -14.45 -12.91 1.07
CA ASN A 113 -15.52 -12.37 0.22
C ASN A 113 -15.05 -12.04 -1.21
N ARG A 114 -13.76 -11.78 -1.41
CA ARG A 114 -13.13 -11.57 -2.72
C ARG A 114 -12.63 -12.86 -3.38
N GLY A 115 -12.86 -14.02 -2.77
CA GLY A 115 -12.50 -15.31 -3.31
C GLY A 115 -10.99 -15.61 -3.28
N PHE A 116 -10.25 -15.03 -2.33
CA PHE A 116 -8.85 -15.40 -2.15
C PHE A 116 -8.75 -16.87 -1.74
N LYS A 117 -7.92 -17.64 -2.45
CA LYS A 117 -7.67 -19.05 -2.13
C LYS A 117 -6.85 -19.18 -0.85
N GLU A 118 -7.01 -20.31 -0.16
CA GLU A 118 -6.42 -20.56 1.17
C GLU A 118 -4.96 -20.11 1.31
N ARG A 119 -4.08 -20.60 0.45
CA ARG A 119 -2.66 -20.25 0.53
C ARG A 119 -2.42 -18.74 0.43
N LYS A 120 -3.03 -18.07 -0.56
CA LYS A 120 -2.88 -16.63 -0.77
C LYS A 120 -3.51 -15.81 0.35
N LEU A 121 -4.60 -16.31 0.94
CA LEU A 121 -5.24 -15.71 2.09
C LEU A 121 -4.27 -15.67 3.28
N TRP A 122 -3.70 -16.83 3.65
CA TRP A 122 -2.84 -16.94 4.82
C TRP A 122 -1.50 -16.21 4.64
N GLU A 123 -0.89 -16.27 3.45
CA GLU A 123 0.32 -15.51 3.12
C GLU A 123 0.09 -14.00 3.32
N ASN A 124 -1.04 -13.46 2.86
CA ASN A 124 -1.34 -12.04 3.02
C ASN A 124 -1.69 -11.66 4.48
N LEU A 125 -2.42 -12.51 5.20
CA LEU A 125 -2.69 -12.27 6.62
C LEU A 125 -1.41 -12.28 7.44
N ALA A 126 -0.49 -13.22 7.19
CA ALA A 126 0.81 -13.24 7.82
C ALA A 126 1.63 -11.98 7.49
N ALA A 127 1.63 -11.54 6.23
CA ALA A 127 2.31 -10.32 5.84
C ALA A 127 1.76 -9.07 6.56
N GLU A 128 0.44 -9.01 6.79
CA GLU A 128 -0.17 -7.93 7.56
C GLU A 128 0.21 -7.98 9.04
N ILE A 129 0.14 -9.16 9.66
CA ILE A 129 0.46 -9.36 11.08
C ILE A 129 1.93 -9.09 11.38
N LEU A 130 2.82 -9.46 10.45
CA LEU A 130 4.28 -9.32 10.58
C LEU A 130 4.81 -8.00 10.00
N ASP A 131 3.95 -7.01 9.76
CA ASP A 131 4.32 -5.65 9.31
C ASP A 131 5.14 -5.58 8.02
N VAL A 132 5.04 -6.57 7.12
CA VAL A 132 5.91 -6.69 5.94
C VAL A 132 5.91 -5.39 5.10
N CYS A 133 4.72 -4.88 4.72
CA CYS A 133 4.64 -3.66 3.92
C CYS A 133 5.14 -2.40 4.66
N LEU A 134 5.01 -2.36 6.00
CA LEU A 134 5.56 -1.27 6.81
C LEU A 134 7.08 -1.33 6.84
N TRP A 135 7.63 -2.52 7.07
CA TRP A 135 9.06 -2.74 7.07
C TRP A 135 9.70 -2.39 5.73
N ASP A 136 9.11 -2.84 4.62
CA ASP A 136 9.58 -2.51 3.27
C ASP A 136 9.57 -1.00 3.03
N ALA A 137 8.49 -0.31 3.42
CA ALA A 137 8.37 1.13 3.27
C ALA A 137 9.43 1.90 4.07
N VAL A 138 9.63 1.53 5.34
CA VAL A 138 10.63 2.17 6.21
C VAL A 138 12.04 1.88 5.73
N SER A 139 12.32 0.65 5.30
CA SER A 139 13.63 0.25 4.77
C SER A 139 13.98 0.99 3.48
N ALA A 140 13.03 1.19 2.58
CA ALA A 140 13.24 1.86 1.30
C ALA A 140 13.29 3.39 1.42
N CYS A 141 12.42 4.00 2.20
CA CYS A 141 12.21 5.45 2.19
C CYS A 141 12.63 6.19 3.47
N GLY A 142 12.94 5.46 4.55
CA GLY A 142 13.19 6.03 5.88
C GLY A 142 11.90 6.34 6.64
N SER A 143 11.95 6.26 7.96
CA SER A 143 10.79 6.47 8.85
C SER A 143 10.22 7.90 8.81
N ASP A 144 11.02 8.87 8.41
CA ASP A 144 10.63 10.27 8.27
C ASP A 144 9.68 10.53 7.10
N LYS A 145 9.68 9.65 6.09
CA LYS A 145 8.78 9.70 4.95
C LYS A 145 7.59 8.74 5.05
N VAL A 146 7.50 7.91 6.08
CA VAL A 146 6.46 6.88 6.21
C VAL A 146 5.42 7.29 7.25
N CYS A 147 4.15 7.16 6.85
CA CYS A 147 2.99 7.39 7.70
C CYS A 147 2.16 6.09 7.73
N GLU A 148 2.08 5.47 8.90
CA GLU A 148 1.22 4.31 9.11
C GLU A 148 -0.19 4.76 9.46
N ILE A 149 -1.20 4.11 8.86
CA ILE A 149 -2.62 4.45 9.08
C ILE A 149 -3.43 3.18 9.32
N ASP A 150 -3.98 3.04 10.50
CA ASP A 150 -4.99 2.02 10.78
C ASP A 150 -6.32 2.44 10.16
N VAL A 151 -6.81 1.62 9.22
CA VAL A 151 -8.09 1.84 8.51
C VAL A 151 -9.22 0.95 9.04
N SER A 152 -8.97 0.17 10.09
CA SER A 152 -9.97 -0.73 10.70
C SER A 152 -11.18 0.06 11.19
N GLY A 153 -12.38 -0.38 10.82
CA GLY A 153 -13.63 0.26 11.21
C GLY A 153 -13.86 1.68 10.68
N LYS A 154 -12.91 2.26 9.92
CA LYS A 154 -13.03 3.63 9.40
C LYS A 154 -13.69 3.68 8.02
N ARG A 155 -14.42 4.78 7.78
CA ARG A 155 -14.90 5.12 6.45
C ARG A 155 -13.74 5.67 5.60
N ILE A 156 -13.86 5.50 4.29
CA ILE A 156 -12.82 5.95 3.34
C ILE A 156 -12.57 7.46 3.44
N GLU A 157 -13.64 8.25 3.64
CA GLU A 157 -13.56 9.70 3.76
C GLU A 157 -12.70 10.12 4.95
N GLU A 158 -12.81 9.43 6.08
CA GLU A 158 -12.02 9.70 7.30
C GLU A 158 -10.55 9.40 7.09
N VAL A 159 -10.24 8.28 6.40
CA VAL A 159 -8.86 7.91 6.04
C VAL A 159 -8.25 8.93 5.09
N VAL A 160 -8.98 9.36 4.08
CA VAL A 160 -8.51 10.35 3.09
C VAL A 160 -8.30 11.71 3.74
N GLU A 161 -9.18 12.12 4.67
CA GLU A 161 -9.01 13.37 5.43
C GLU A 161 -7.75 13.32 6.31
N ASP A 162 -7.53 12.20 7.01
CA ASP A 162 -6.31 11.97 7.78
C ASP A 162 -5.04 12.12 6.91
N ILE A 163 -5.05 11.55 5.70
CA ILE A 163 -3.94 11.66 4.74
C ILE A 163 -3.72 13.12 4.33
N ILE A 164 -4.78 13.85 4.02
CA ILE A 164 -4.68 15.26 3.62
C ILE A 164 -4.09 16.10 4.76
N LEU A 165 -4.56 15.90 6.00
CA LEU A 165 -4.02 16.59 7.17
C LEU A 165 -2.53 16.29 7.39
N MET A 166 -2.08 15.06 7.11
CA MET A 166 -0.66 14.70 7.19
C MET A 166 0.15 15.36 6.06
N LEU A 167 -0.36 15.40 4.83
CA LEU A 167 0.26 16.10 3.70
C LEU A 167 0.39 17.60 3.93
N GLU A 168 -0.57 18.20 4.64
CA GLU A 168 -0.57 19.62 5.06
C GLU A 168 0.25 19.88 6.33
N ARG A 169 0.89 18.85 6.92
CA ARG A 169 1.62 18.91 8.19
C ARG A 169 0.77 19.33 9.40
N ARG A 170 -0.55 19.19 9.31
CA ARG A 170 -1.51 19.47 10.39
C ARG A 170 -1.74 18.26 11.29
N LYS A 171 -1.39 17.07 10.81
CA LYS A 171 -1.36 15.83 11.57
C LYS A 171 0.01 15.17 11.44
N LYS A 172 0.53 14.61 12.53
CA LYS A 172 1.85 13.98 12.55
C LYS A 172 1.81 12.60 11.88
N CYS A 173 2.77 12.33 10.98
CA CYS A 173 3.08 10.97 10.56
C CYS A 173 3.74 10.20 11.70
N ARG A 174 3.36 8.94 11.86
CA ARG A 174 3.94 8.02 12.85
C ARG A 174 4.04 6.63 12.25
N VAL A 175 4.98 5.83 12.73
CA VAL A 175 5.13 4.40 12.48
C VAL A 175 5.06 3.65 13.80
N GLY A 176 4.71 2.37 13.78
CA GLY A 176 4.55 1.56 14.98
C GLY A 176 3.29 1.93 15.79
N ILE A 177 2.22 2.35 15.11
CA ILE A 177 0.94 2.66 15.76
C ILE A 177 0.04 1.43 15.90
N VAL A 178 0.38 0.34 15.22
CA VAL A 178 -0.36 -0.92 15.18
C VAL A 178 0.58 -2.04 15.58
N ASP A 179 0.09 -2.97 16.42
CA ASP A 179 0.76 -4.22 16.79
C ASP A 179 -0.27 -5.36 16.71
N TRP A 180 -0.46 -5.89 15.49
CA TRP A 180 -1.39 -7.01 15.29
C TRP A 180 -0.88 -8.30 15.90
N LEU A 181 0.44 -8.51 15.91
CA LEU A 181 1.06 -9.69 16.51
C LEU A 181 0.77 -9.73 18.00
N GLY A 182 1.12 -8.68 18.73
CA GLY A 182 0.89 -8.59 20.17
C GLY A 182 -0.60 -8.62 20.54
N LYS A 183 -1.46 -7.98 19.71
CA LYS A 183 -2.92 -8.06 19.90
C LYS A 183 -3.42 -9.49 19.84
N LEU A 184 -3.10 -10.23 18.77
CA LEU A 184 -3.56 -11.61 18.56
C LEU A 184 -2.95 -12.58 19.58
N GLU A 185 -1.72 -12.35 20.01
CA GLU A 185 -1.07 -13.12 21.06
C GLU A 185 -1.79 -12.90 22.40
N GLY A 186 -2.07 -11.65 22.76
CA GLY A 186 -2.82 -11.30 23.98
C GLY A 186 -4.25 -11.85 24.00
N GLU A 187 -4.89 -11.99 22.83
CA GLU A 187 -6.20 -12.61 22.66
C GLU A 187 -6.14 -14.17 22.61
N GLY A 188 -4.94 -14.77 22.57
CA GLY A 188 -4.75 -16.22 22.39
C GLY A 188 -5.14 -16.74 20.99
N ARG A 189 -5.25 -15.86 20.01
CA ARG A 189 -5.78 -16.14 18.66
C ARG A 189 -4.73 -16.22 17.56
N LEU A 190 -3.46 -16.05 17.90
CA LEU A 190 -2.38 -16.02 16.90
C LEU A 190 -2.37 -17.28 16.02
N HIS A 191 -2.66 -18.46 16.59
CA HIS A 191 -2.73 -19.72 15.88
C HIS A 191 -3.87 -19.80 14.82
N GLU A 192 -4.89 -18.94 14.91
CA GLU A 192 -5.98 -18.87 13.93
C GLU A 192 -5.50 -18.24 12.60
N PHE A 193 -4.46 -17.39 12.67
CA PHE A 193 -3.98 -16.56 11.56
C PHE A 193 -2.61 -16.99 11.03
N LEU A 194 -1.72 -17.46 11.90
CA LEU A 194 -0.41 -17.99 11.51
C LEU A 194 -0.47 -19.53 11.48
N LYS A 195 -1.27 -20.07 10.57
CA LYS A 195 -1.27 -21.52 10.30
C LYS A 195 0.01 -21.87 9.57
N SER A 196 0.64 -22.96 9.97
CA SER A 196 1.92 -23.46 9.46
C SER A 196 2.02 -23.35 7.93
N PHE A 197 3.06 -22.69 7.50
CA PHE A 197 3.49 -22.63 6.11
C PHE A 197 4.19 -23.93 5.75
#